data_9da4f1c2257087ec663afca11fa49128
#
_entry.id   9da4f1c2257087ec663afca11fa49128
#
_cell.length_a   1.000
_cell.length_b   1.000
_cell.length_c   1.000
_cell.angle_alpha   90.00
_cell.angle_beta   90.00
_cell.angle_gamma   90.00
#
_symmetry.space_group_name_H-M   'P 1'
#
loop_
_entity.id
_entity.type
_entity.pdbx_description
1 polymer ?
#
loop_
_entity_poly.entity_id
_entity_poly.type
_entity_poly.pdbx_seq_one_letter_code
_entity_poly.pdbx_strand_id
1 'polypeptide(L)' 'SPLIFYEKIAAFGRDHLMPNGKIYLETHEDLAKETAALFHKYYQTVMIKKDMYGKERMIIITA' A
#
# COMPACT_ATOMS: atom_id res chain seq x y z
N SER A 1 4.04 -15.63 4.23
CA SER A 1 4.61 -14.30 4.31
C SER A 1 3.52 -13.24 4.35
N PRO A 2 3.65 -12.22 5.21
CA PRO A 2 2.67 -11.14 5.22
C PRO A 2 2.58 -10.41 3.89
N LEU A 3 3.64 -10.40 3.09
CA LEU A 3 3.63 -9.72 1.80
C LEU A 3 2.74 -10.42 0.77
N ILE A 4 2.51 -11.73 0.91
CA ILE A 4 1.61 -12.45 0.00
C ILE A 4 0.21 -11.90 0.08
N PHE A 5 -0.25 -11.57 1.28
CA PHE A 5 -1.57 -10.98 1.47
C PHE A 5 -1.69 -9.63 0.75
N TYR A 6 -0.68 -8.78 0.93
CA TYR A 6 -0.66 -7.47 0.26
C TYR A 6 -0.52 -7.59 -1.25
N GLU A 7 0.20 -8.60 -1.73
CA GLU A 7 0.32 -8.85 -3.15
C GLU A 7 -1.03 -9.18 -3.78
N LYS A 8 -1.85 -9.97 -3.10
CA LYS A 8 -3.20 -10.27 -3.56
C LYS A 8 -4.09 -9.05 -3.57
N ILE A 9 -3.98 -8.19 -2.57
CA ILE A 9 -4.72 -6.93 -2.52
C ILE A 9 -4.31 -6.03 -3.69
N ALA A 10 -3.01 -5.94 -3.97
CA ALA A 10 -2.51 -5.10 -5.05
C ALA A 10 -3.05 -5.57 -6.40
N ALA A 11 -3.00 -6.87 -6.65
CA ALA A 11 -3.52 -7.44 -7.90
C ALA A 11 -5.02 -7.25 -8.04
N PHE A 12 -5.76 -7.48 -6.96
CA PHE A 12 -7.21 -7.29 -6.95
C PHE A 12 -7.59 -5.84 -7.25
N GLY A 13 -6.94 -4.90 -6.57
CA GLY A 13 -7.22 -3.48 -6.74
C GLY A 13 -6.93 -3.00 -8.15
N ARG A 14 -5.88 -3.52 -8.78
CA ARG A 14 -5.53 -3.13 -10.14
C ARG A 14 -6.68 -3.37 -11.11
N ASP A 15 -7.44 -4.45 -10.90
CA ASP A 15 -8.51 -4.84 -11.79
C ASP A 15 -9.88 -4.26 -11.38
N HIS A 16 -10.01 -3.78 -10.14
CA HIS A 16 -11.32 -3.41 -9.57
C HIS A 16 -11.42 -1.95 -9.14
N LEU A 17 -10.30 -1.25 -8.95
CA LEU A 17 -10.35 0.16 -8.60
C LEU A 17 -10.73 1.01 -9.80
N MET A 18 -11.60 1.98 -9.54
CA MET A 18 -11.89 3.00 -10.53
C MET A 18 -10.71 3.97 -10.65
N PRO A 19 -10.58 4.69 -11.78
CA PRO A 19 -9.58 5.75 -11.89
C PRO A 19 -9.68 6.71 -10.71
N ASN A 20 -8.52 7.06 -10.14
CA ASN A 20 -8.40 7.89 -8.95
C ASN A 20 -8.95 7.25 -7.66
N GLY A 21 -9.30 5.98 -7.71
CA GLY A 21 -9.63 5.25 -6.50
C GLY A 21 -8.41 5.09 -5.61
N LYS A 22 -8.63 4.89 -4.30
CA LYS A 22 -7.54 4.80 -3.33
C LYS A 22 -7.64 3.56 -2.50
N ILE A 23 -6.47 3.04 -2.12
CA ILE A 23 -6.36 1.97 -1.13
C ILE A 23 -5.60 2.54 0.07
N TYR A 24 -6.16 2.35 1.25
CA TYR A 24 -5.53 2.75 2.50
C TYR A 24 -5.14 1.48 3.25
N LEU A 25 -3.86 1.35 3.58
CA LEU A 25 -3.36 0.21 4.32
C LEU A 25 -2.67 0.67 5.59
N GLU A 26 -2.82 -0.14 6.64
CA GLU A 26 -2.03 0.00 7.84
C GLU A 26 -1.15 -1.22 7.96
N THR A 27 0.16 -1.02 8.13
CA THR A 27 1.13 -2.10 8.22
C THR A 27 1.94 -2.00 9.49
N HIS A 28 2.67 -3.06 9.82
CA HIS A 28 3.71 -2.96 10.82
C HIS A 28 4.82 -2.05 10.26
N GLU A 29 5.38 -1.17 11.09
CA GLU A 29 6.37 -0.19 10.64
C GLU A 29 7.56 -0.83 9.92
N ASP A 30 7.95 -2.03 10.34
CA ASP A 30 9.08 -2.74 9.73
C ASP A 30 8.78 -3.22 8.31
N LEU A 31 7.51 -3.27 7.91
CA LEU A 31 7.09 -3.75 6.61
C LEU A 31 6.62 -2.63 5.67
N ALA A 32 6.56 -1.39 6.15
CA ALA A 32 5.97 -0.31 5.37
C ALA A 32 6.69 -0.10 4.03
N LYS A 33 8.01 -0.04 4.06
CA LYS A 33 8.80 0.20 2.84
C LYS A 33 8.68 -0.96 1.86
N GLU A 34 8.72 -2.19 2.34
CA GLU A 34 8.59 -3.36 1.48
C GLU A 34 7.20 -3.44 0.87
N THR A 35 6.17 -3.14 1.66
CA THR A 35 4.79 -3.14 1.19
C THR A 35 4.59 -2.04 0.15
N ALA A 36 5.12 -0.84 0.39
CA ALA A 36 5.03 0.24 -0.58
C ALA A 36 5.73 -0.12 -1.89
N ALA A 37 6.91 -0.73 -1.81
CA ALA A 37 7.63 -1.16 -3.00
C ALA A 37 6.83 -2.19 -3.80
N LEU A 38 6.14 -3.08 -3.12
CA LEU A 38 5.27 -4.06 -3.77
C LEU A 38 4.14 -3.38 -4.53
N PHE A 39 3.48 -2.40 -3.93
CA PHE A 39 2.39 -1.68 -4.59
C PHE A 39 2.89 -0.82 -5.74
N HIS A 40 4.13 -0.32 -5.69
CA HIS A 40 4.72 0.42 -6.80
C HIS A 40 4.86 -0.42 -8.09
N LYS A 41 4.79 -1.73 -8.00
CA LYS A 41 4.79 -2.59 -9.20
C LYS A 41 3.49 -2.46 -9.99
N TYR A 42 2.41 -2.05 -9.32
CA TYR A 42 1.08 -2.01 -9.92
C TYR A 42 0.52 -0.60 -10.03
N TYR A 43 1.01 0.33 -9.21
CA TYR A 43 0.48 1.69 -9.13
C TYR A 43 1.61 2.70 -9.16
N GLN A 44 1.35 3.86 -9.77
CA GLN A 44 2.35 4.92 -9.85
C GLN A 44 2.45 5.75 -8.57
N THR A 45 1.33 5.95 -7.91
CA THR A 45 1.27 6.81 -6.74
C THR A 45 1.09 5.99 -5.48
N VAL A 46 2.15 5.88 -4.71
CA VAL A 46 2.17 5.18 -3.43
C VAL A 46 2.87 6.07 -2.42
N MET A 47 2.18 6.41 -1.34
CA MET A 47 2.72 7.27 -0.29
C MET A 47 2.78 6.53 1.03
N ILE A 48 3.89 6.67 1.73
CA ILE A 48 4.01 6.20 3.10
C ILE A 48 3.78 7.39 4.02
N LYS A 49 2.86 7.26 4.97
CA LYS A 49 2.61 8.29 5.97
C LYS A 49 2.91 7.79 7.36
N LYS A 50 3.36 8.70 8.20
CA LYS A 50 3.58 8.42 9.61
C LYS A 50 2.26 8.54 10.37
N ASP A 51 2.10 7.68 11.38
CA ASP A 51 0.99 7.79 12.29
C ASP A 51 1.23 8.92 13.30
N MET A 52 0.32 9.09 14.26
CA MET A 52 0.43 10.16 15.26
C MET A 52 1.64 9.99 16.18
N TYR A 53 2.25 8.81 16.21
CA TYR A 53 3.46 8.53 16.99
C TYR A 53 4.73 8.64 16.16
N GLY A 54 4.63 9.08 14.91
CA GLY A 54 5.78 9.25 14.04
C GLY A 54 6.29 7.97 13.39
N LYS A 55 5.49 6.90 13.40
CA LYS A 55 5.87 5.61 12.82
C LYS A 55 5.28 5.45 11.42
N GLU A 56 6.08 4.97 10.49
CA GLU A 56 5.67 4.74 9.11
C GLU A 56 4.81 3.49 9.03
N ARG A 57 3.50 3.63 9.20
CA ARG A 57 2.55 2.52 9.22
C ARG A 57 1.43 2.64 8.21
N MET A 58 1.24 3.81 7.63
CA MET A 58 0.12 4.04 6.72
C MET A 58 0.62 4.15 5.30
N ILE A 59 -0.02 3.41 4.41
CA ILE A 59 0.30 3.44 2.98
C ILE A 59 -0.96 3.85 2.25
N ILE A 60 -0.84 4.87 1.40
CA ILE A 60 -1.94 5.35 0.57
C ILE A 60 -1.55 5.11 -0.87
N ILE A 61 -2.37 4.33 -1.57
CA ILE A 61 -2.15 3.97 -2.96
C ILE A 61 -3.25 4.60 -3.79
N THR A 62 -2.89 5.28 -4.86
CA THR A 62 -3.85 5.89 -5.78
C THR A 62 -3.77 5.19 -7.13
N ALA A 63 -4.93 4.78 -7.60
CA ALA A 63 -5.04 4.16 -8.91
C ALA A 63 -4.88 5.19 -10.03
#